data_b6b8421ec38572afe72218f4c434d3ec
#
_entry.id   b6b8421ec38572afe72218f4c434d3ec
#
_cell.length_a   1.000
_cell.length_b   1.000
_cell.length_c   1.000
_cell.angle_alpha   90.00
_cell.angle_beta   90.00
_cell.angle_gamma   90.00
#
_symmetry.space_group_name_H-M   'P 1'
#
loop_
_entity.id
_entity.type
_entity.pdbx_description
1 polymer ?
#
loop_
_entity_poly.entity_id
_entity_poly.type
_entity_poly.pdbx_seq_one_letter_code
_entity_poly.pdbx_strand_id
1 'polypeptide(L)'
;MDPIIAATHADPYPYYAELRSAGGLTFHHGLKLWVASSARAVCAVLAHPDCRVRPVQEPVPKAIVDGTAGKVFGQLMRMNDGEAQRCPRSATEPPLGMIDREEVSALVSARLITNDADGLYKAMFRGPVCVVASLLGFTPAQARVISELTADFAACLSPLSNDLQLAAAHRAAEQLRGYFIELLSDPNPFLADIRQRFVGDADVLLANLIGLCSQTYEATAGLIGNALVALQRQPELRVASVDSLLAEVQRFDPSVQNTRRFVANSCEIDGVRLEAGDVILVLLASANRDPALNGNPDRFMVDRPNRRSFTFGSGRHQCPGQMLAMTIASATLTEILARDIDPGRLAWHYRPSLNGRIPMFSEMQT
;
A
#
# COMPACT_ATOMS: atom_id res chain seq x y z
N MET A 1 18.63 2.60 16.39
CA MET A 1 17.30 2.26 15.82
C MET A 1 17.52 1.15 14.80
N ASP A 2 16.53 0.29 14.58
CA ASP A 2 16.52 -0.78 13.58
C ASP A 2 15.74 -0.31 12.36
N PRO A 3 16.18 -0.53 11.11
CA PRO A 3 15.50 -0.03 9.92
C PRO A 3 14.11 -0.64 9.68
N ILE A 4 13.76 -1.76 10.31
CA ILE A 4 12.43 -2.36 10.23
C ILE A 4 11.47 -1.65 11.19
N ILE A 5 11.85 -1.52 12.47
CA ILE A 5 11.01 -0.84 13.48
C ILE A 5 10.92 0.67 13.25
N ALA A 6 11.83 1.24 12.49
CA ALA A 6 11.80 2.65 12.11
C ALA A 6 10.50 3.05 11.41
N ALA A 7 9.83 2.12 10.69
CA ALA A 7 8.58 2.41 9.97
C ALA A 7 7.49 3.01 10.88
N THR A 8 7.42 2.61 12.14
CA THR A 8 6.42 3.08 13.11
C THR A 8 6.99 3.99 14.20
N HIS A 9 8.27 4.37 14.09
CA HIS A 9 8.89 5.34 15.02
C HIS A 9 8.28 6.73 14.84
N ALA A 10 8.23 7.54 15.91
CA ALA A 10 7.67 8.89 15.86
C ALA A 10 8.33 9.77 14.78
N ASP A 11 9.67 9.73 14.69
CA ASP A 11 10.46 10.37 13.63
C ASP A 11 11.60 9.45 13.19
N PRO A 12 11.47 8.72 12.06
CA PRO A 12 12.51 7.84 11.54
C PRO A 12 13.52 8.55 10.64
N TYR A 13 13.25 9.78 10.23
CA TYR A 13 13.96 10.45 9.13
C TYR A 13 15.40 10.84 9.42
N PRO A 14 15.77 11.27 10.63
CA PRO A 14 17.19 11.45 10.96
C PRO A 14 18.00 10.17 10.81
N TYR A 15 17.46 9.05 11.29
CA TYR A 15 18.08 7.74 11.12
C TYR A 15 18.19 7.31 9.65
N TYR A 16 17.15 7.58 8.85
CA TYR A 16 17.23 7.31 7.40
C TYR A 16 18.29 8.19 6.70
N ALA A 17 18.52 9.41 7.17
CA ALA A 17 19.58 10.27 6.66
C ALA A 17 20.96 9.69 6.99
N GLU A 18 21.18 9.16 8.18
CA GLU A 18 22.41 8.45 8.57
C GLU A 18 22.67 7.25 7.66
N LEU A 19 21.64 6.41 7.40
CA LEU A 19 21.77 5.25 6.51
C LEU A 19 22.14 5.67 5.07
N ARG A 20 21.55 6.75 4.54
CA ARG A 20 21.93 7.28 3.21
C ARG A 20 23.38 7.74 3.17
N SER A 21 23.83 8.41 4.22
CA SER A 21 25.20 8.93 4.33
C SER A 21 26.25 7.81 4.47
N ALA A 22 25.86 6.67 5.01
CA ALA A 22 26.74 5.51 5.20
C ALA A 22 27.03 4.70 3.90
N GLY A 23 26.29 4.98 2.78
CA GLY A 23 26.66 4.36 1.50
C GLY A 23 25.51 3.82 0.64
N GLY A 24 24.28 4.19 0.90
CA GLY A 24 23.14 3.87 -0.01
C GLY A 24 22.68 2.42 -0.05
N LEU A 25 23.57 1.45 -0.28
CA LEU A 25 23.33 0.00 -0.16
C LEU A 25 24.36 -0.57 0.80
N THR A 26 23.93 -0.95 2.01
CA THR A 26 24.81 -1.38 3.10
C THR A 26 24.30 -2.65 3.78
N PHE A 27 25.21 -3.49 4.31
CA PHE A 27 24.84 -4.70 5.05
C PHE A 27 24.60 -4.38 6.52
N HIS A 28 23.42 -4.76 7.03
CA HIS A 28 23.07 -4.61 8.43
C HIS A 28 23.34 -5.89 9.21
N HIS A 29 24.46 -5.97 9.91
CA HIS A 29 24.95 -7.16 10.57
C HIS A 29 23.96 -7.76 11.58
N GLY A 30 23.26 -6.93 12.36
CA GLY A 30 22.29 -7.41 13.38
C GLY A 30 21.06 -8.08 12.78
N LEU A 31 20.60 -7.64 11.61
CA LEU A 31 19.45 -8.21 10.89
C LEU A 31 19.85 -9.20 9.80
N LYS A 32 21.12 -9.32 9.49
CA LYS A 32 21.68 -10.17 8.43
C LYS A 32 20.98 -9.94 7.08
N LEU A 33 20.79 -8.65 6.72
CA LEU A 33 20.19 -8.25 5.45
C LEU A 33 20.84 -6.96 4.92
N TRP A 34 20.70 -6.75 3.63
CA TRP A 34 21.09 -5.51 2.97
C TRP A 34 20.02 -4.43 3.13
N VAL A 35 20.44 -3.18 3.21
CA VAL A 35 19.55 -2.02 3.31
C VAL A 35 19.85 -1.08 2.15
N ALA A 36 18.88 -0.90 1.25
CA ALA A 36 18.92 0.11 0.20
C ALA A 36 18.22 1.37 0.70
N SER A 37 18.96 2.45 0.94
CA SER A 37 18.48 3.67 1.60
C SER A 37 18.51 4.91 0.71
N SER A 38 19.43 5.02 -0.26
CA SER A 38 19.49 6.14 -1.21
C SER A 38 18.56 5.94 -2.41
N ALA A 39 18.16 7.02 -3.07
CA ALA A 39 17.34 6.97 -4.28
C ALA A 39 17.98 6.12 -5.39
N ARG A 40 19.32 6.23 -5.55
CA ARG A 40 20.08 5.46 -6.54
C ARG A 40 20.02 3.96 -6.25
N ALA A 41 20.32 3.55 -5.02
CA ALA A 41 20.30 2.14 -4.61
C ALA A 41 18.88 1.55 -4.68
N VAL A 42 17.88 2.28 -4.21
CA VAL A 42 16.46 1.88 -4.29
C VAL A 42 16.04 1.67 -5.73
N CYS A 43 16.36 2.61 -6.63
CA CYS A 43 16.04 2.48 -8.06
C CYS A 43 16.73 1.26 -8.67
N ALA A 44 18.02 1.06 -8.39
CA ALA A 44 18.80 -0.07 -8.91
C ALA A 44 18.23 -1.42 -8.45
N VAL A 45 17.91 -1.57 -7.16
CA VAL A 45 17.31 -2.80 -6.60
C VAL A 45 15.93 -3.07 -7.18
N LEU A 46 15.06 -2.04 -7.30
CA LEU A 46 13.70 -2.21 -7.84
C LEU A 46 13.69 -2.56 -9.34
N ALA A 47 14.71 -2.14 -10.08
CA ALA A 47 14.84 -2.42 -11.51
C ALA A 47 15.53 -3.78 -11.80
N HIS A 48 16.33 -4.32 -10.85
CA HIS A 48 17.17 -5.49 -11.10
C HIS A 48 16.35 -6.77 -11.31
N PRO A 49 16.60 -7.56 -12.37
CA PRO A 49 15.81 -8.76 -12.68
C PRO A 49 15.95 -9.87 -11.64
N ASP A 50 17.09 -9.99 -10.96
CA ASP A 50 17.32 -11.00 -9.94
C ASP A 50 16.84 -10.59 -8.54
N CYS A 51 16.35 -9.35 -8.36
CA CYS A 51 15.71 -8.90 -7.13
C CYS A 51 14.21 -9.24 -7.15
N ARG A 52 13.88 -10.44 -6.67
CA ARG A 52 12.51 -10.99 -6.65
C ARG A 52 11.69 -10.43 -5.49
N VAL A 53 10.36 -10.44 -5.64
CA VAL A 53 9.44 -9.98 -4.59
C VAL A 53 9.25 -11.01 -3.47
N ARG A 54 9.57 -12.28 -3.74
CA ARG A 54 9.51 -13.38 -2.76
C ARG A 54 10.77 -14.25 -2.83
N PRO A 55 11.12 -14.95 -1.72
CA PRO A 55 12.17 -15.96 -1.75
C PRO A 55 11.79 -17.07 -2.75
N VAL A 56 12.77 -17.54 -3.52
CA VAL A 56 12.55 -18.62 -4.49
C VAL A 56 12.04 -19.90 -3.82
N GLN A 57 12.59 -20.24 -2.62
CA GLN A 57 12.22 -21.44 -1.87
C GLN A 57 10.97 -21.27 -1.00
N GLU A 58 10.48 -20.04 -0.79
CA GLU A 58 9.30 -19.75 0.02
C GLU A 58 8.43 -18.68 -0.64
N PRO A 59 7.80 -19.00 -1.78
CA PRO A 59 6.92 -18.05 -2.49
C PRO A 59 5.69 -17.68 -1.67
N VAL A 60 5.19 -18.61 -0.84
CA VAL A 60 4.09 -18.39 0.10
C VAL A 60 4.62 -18.61 1.53
N PRO A 61 4.31 -17.71 2.50
CA PRO A 61 4.73 -17.91 3.89
C PRO A 61 4.19 -19.21 4.48
N LYS A 62 5.03 -19.92 5.23
CA LYS A 62 4.69 -21.22 5.84
C LYS A 62 3.44 -21.17 6.70
N ALA A 63 3.21 -20.05 7.39
CA ALA A 63 2.05 -19.88 8.28
C ALA A 63 0.69 -19.88 7.56
N ILE A 64 0.67 -19.72 6.23
CA ILE A 64 -0.59 -19.64 5.45
C ILE A 64 -0.64 -20.59 4.26
N VAL A 65 0.43 -21.33 3.98
CA VAL A 65 0.58 -22.11 2.73
C VAL A 65 -0.50 -23.16 2.54
N ASP A 66 -0.97 -23.79 3.60
CA ASP A 66 -1.92 -24.91 3.54
C ASP A 66 -3.40 -24.48 3.48
N GLY A 67 -3.70 -23.19 3.43
CA GLY A 67 -5.07 -22.70 3.44
C GLY A 67 -5.46 -21.77 2.29
N THR A 68 -6.74 -21.42 2.19
CA THR A 68 -7.27 -20.57 1.12
C THR A 68 -6.58 -19.20 1.03
N ALA A 69 -6.24 -18.58 2.17
CA ALA A 69 -5.49 -17.33 2.16
C ALA A 69 -4.11 -17.48 1.49
N GLY A 70 -3.41 -18.60 1.72
CA GLY A 70 -2.14 -18.90 1.07
C GLY A 70 -2.28 -19.14 -0.44
N LYS A 71 -3.35 -19.81 -0.87
CA LYS A 71 -3.66 -19.97 -2.30
C LYS A 71 -3.87 -18.62 -2.99
N VAL A 72 -4.67 -17.73 -2.39
CA VAL A 72 -4.87 -16.37 -2.91
C VAL A 72 -3.55 -15.59 -2.89
N PHE A 73 -2.81 -15.61 -1.77
CA PHE A 73 -1.52 -14.93 -1.64
C PHE A 73 -0.53 -15.33 -2.74
N GLY A 74 -0.38 -16.62 -2.99
CA GLY A 74 0.56 -17.17 -3.98
C GLY A 74 0.24 -16.76 -5.42
N GLN A 75 -1.00 -16.36 -5.70
CA GLN A 75 -1.45 -15.94 -7.04
C GLN A 75 -1.52 -14.42 -7.21
N LEU A 76 -1.28 -13.63 -6.15
CA LEU A 76 -1.26 -12.18 -6.27
C LEU A 76 -0.11 -11.71 -7.18
N MET A 77 -0.40 -10.90 -8.18
CA MET A 77 0.62 -10.37 -9.11
C MET A 77 1.73 -9.59 -8.37
N ARG A 78 1.41 -8.93 -7.25
CA ARG A 78 2.41 -8.22 -6.43
C ARG A 78 3.39 -9.16 -5.72
N MET A 79 3.04 -10.43 -5.54
CA MET A 79 3.86 -11.46 -4.88
C MET A 79 4.56 -12.38 -5.87
N ASN A 80 4.45 -12.09 -7.16
CA ASN A 80 5.03 -12.88 -8.24
C ASN A 80 5.92 -12.04 -9.15
N ASP A 81 6.79 -12.70 -9.90
CA ASP A 81 7.65 -12.14 -10.93
C ASP A 81 7.37 -12.87 -12.27
N GLY A 82 7.90 -12.33 -13.36
CA GLY A 82 7.78 -12.94 -14.68
C GLY A 82 6.33 -12.92 -15.20
N GLU A 83 5.89 -14.00 -15.82
CA GLU A 83 4.56 -14.10 -16.45
C GLU A 83 3.43 -14.09 -15.43
N ALA A 84 3.62 -14.73 -14.28
CA ALA A 84 2.65 -14.73 -13.19
C ALA A 84 2.35 -13.32 -12.62
N GLN A 85 3.26 -12.37 -12.84
CA GLN A 85 3.03 -10.96 -12.53
C GLN A 85 2.48 -10.19 -13.73
N ARG A 86 3.06 -10.39 -14.93
CA ARG A 86 2.73 -9.59 -16.12
C ARG A 86 1.31 -9.83 -16.62
N CYS A 87 0.88 -11.09 -16.67
CA CYS A 87 -0.42 -11.46 -17.21
C CYS A 87 -1.58 -10.79 -16.46
N PRO A 88 -1.76 -10.97 -15.14
CA PRO A 88 -2.84 -10.29 -14.43
C PRO A 88 -2.65 -8.76 -14.39
N ARG A 89 -1.41 -8.24 -14.41
CA ARG A 89 -1.16 -6.80 -14.49
C ARG A 89 -1.66 -6.22 -15.80
N SER A 90 -1.34 -6.84 -16.94
CA SER A 90 -1.75 -6.34 -18.27
C SER A 90 -3.28 -6.33 -18.45
N ALA A 91 -4.00 -7.19 -17.74
CA ALA A 91 -5.45 -7.20 -17.73
C ALA A 91 -6.07 -6.12 -16.84
N THR A 92 -5.44 -5.81 -15.71
CA THR A 92 -6.03 -4.91 -14.69
C THR A 92 -5.58 -3.45 -14.83
N GLU A 93 -4.34 -3.18 -15.22
CA GLU A 93 -3.76 -1.84 -15.25
C GLU A 93 -4.48 -0.88 -16.22
N PRO A 94 -4.78 -1.24 -17.49
CA PRO A 94 -5.47 -0.33 -18.40
C PRO A 94 -6.87 0.08 -17.93
N PRO A 95 -7.77 -0.82 -17.49
CA PRO A 95 -9.07 -0.43 -16.95
C PRO A 95 -8.96 0.48 -15.72
N LEU A 96 -8.01 0.21 -14.80
CA LEU A 96 -7.78 1.05 -13.62
C LEU A 96 -7.40 2.49 -14.00
N GLY A 97 -6.66 2.68 -15.10
CA GLY A 97 -6.26 3.99 -15.61
C GLY A 97 -7.41 4.78 -16.27
N MET A 98 -8.54 4.15 -16.56
CA MET A 98 -9.71 4.76 -17.21
C MET A 98 -10.84 5.11 -16.24
N ILE A 99 -10.68 4.81 -14.93
CA ILE A 99 -11.71 5.10 -13.92
C ILE A 99 -11.90 6.62 -13.80
N ASP A 100 -13.16 7.05 -13.88
CA ASP A 100 -13.54 8.45 -13.76
C ASP A 100 -13.41 8.94 -12.31
N ARG A 101 -12.80 10.11 -12.13
CA ARG A 101 -12.66 10.76 -10.83
C ARG A 101 -14.01 11.18 -10.24
N GLU A 102 -14.96 11.59 -11.07
CA GLU A 102 -16.30 12.00 -10.64
C GLU A 102 -17.08 10.79 -10.10
N GLU A 103 -16.98 9.63 -10.76
CA GLU A 103 -17.57 8.39 -10.29
C GLU A 103 -17.00 7.99 -8.91
N VAL A 104 -15.69 8.04 -8.74
CA VAL A 104 -15.04 7.76 -7.44
C VAL A 104 -15.53 8.73 -6.36
N SER A 105 -15.61 10.04 -6.68
CA SER A 105 -16.07 11.06 -5.74
C SER A 105 -17.52 10.83 -5.34
N ALA A 106 -18.38 10.50 -6.27
CA ALA A 106 -19.80 10.17 -5.99
C ALA A 106 -19.91 8.92 -5.08
N LEU A 107 -19.12 7.88 -5.34
CA LEU A 107 -19.07 6.68 -4.51
C LEU A 107 -18.58 6.96 -3.08
N VAL A 108 -17.67 7.89 -2.89
CA VAL A 108 -17.20 8.32 -1.56
C VAL A 108 -18.28 9.16 -0.85
N SER A 109 -18.83 10.18 -1.51
CA SER A 109 -19.83 11.10 -0.92
C SER A 109 -21.14 10.42 -0.55
N ALA A 110 -21.50 9.33 -1.23
CA ALA A 110 -22.68 8.51 -0.88
C ALA A 110 -22.55 7.79 0.47
N ARG A 111 -21.38 7.84 1.13
CA ARG A 111 -21.13 7.17 2.41
C ARG A 111 -21.28 8.12 3.58
N LEU A 112 -21.98 7.65 4.62
CA LEU A 112 -22.05 8.40 5.87
C LEU A 112 -20.72 8.26 6.62
N ILE A 113 -20.06 9.40 6.89
CA ILE A 113 -18.90 9.49 7.78
C ILE A 113 -19.40 10.15 9.08
N THR A 114 -19.29 9.48 10.21
CA THR A 114 -19.57 10.06 11.54
C THR A 114 -18.35 10.83 12.06
N ASN A 115 -18.59 11.86 12.90
CA ASN A 115 -17.55 12.76 13.40
C ASN A 115 -16.84 12.22 14.66
N ASP A 116 -16.66 10.90 14.73
CA ASP A 116 -16.00 10.20 15.84
C ASP A 116 -14.84 9.34 15.32
N ALA A 117 -14.08 8.77 16.23
CA ALA A 117 -12.93 7.93 15.89
C ALA A 117 -13.31 6.69 15.09
N ASP A 118 -14.47 6.09 15.34
CA ASP A 118 -14.99 4.92 14.61
C ASP A 118 -15.38 5.29 13.18
N GLY A 119 -16.05 6.43 13.00
CA GLY A 119 -16.37 6.97 11.67
C GLY A 119 -15.14 7.28 10.86
N LEU A 120 -14.12 7.86 11.49
CA LEU A 120 -12.84 8.14 10.85
C LEU A 120 -12.11 6.84 10.48
N TYR A 121 -12.08 5.83 11.37
CA TYR A 121 -11.55 4.51 11.05
C TYR A 121 -12.25 3.88 9.84
N LYS A 122 -13.59 3.90 9.84
CA LYS A 122 -14.39 3.37 8.72
C LYS A 122 -14.10 4.11 7.42
N ALA A 123 -14.00 5.45 7.46
CA ALA A 123 -13.69 6.27 6.29
C ALA A 123 -12.30 5.96 5.73
N MET A 124 -11.30 5.80 6.59
CA MET A 124 -9.90 5.55 6.18
C MET A 124 -9.68 4.12 5.67
N PHE A 125 -10.18 3.11 6.37
CA PHE A 125 -9.88 1.70 6.10
C PHE A 125 -10.94 1.03 5.22
N ARG A 126 -12.23 1.11 5.61
CA ARG A 126 -13.31 0.39 4.93
C ARG A 126 -13.83 1.14 3.70
N GLY A 127 -13.91 2.46 3.78
CA GLY A 127 -14.40 3.31 2.69
C GLY A 127 -13.68 3.07 1.36
N PRO A 128 -12.34 3.14 1.30
CA PRO A 128 -11.59 2.85 0.09
C PRO A 128 -11.86 1.47 -0.51
N VAL A 129 -11.95 0.44 0.33
CA VAL A 129 -12.28 -0.92 -0.13
C VAL A 129 -13.69 -1.00 -0.68
N CYS A 130 -14.67 -0.35 -0.01
CA CYS A 130 -16.02 -0.26 -0.53
C CYS A 130 -16.10 0.45 -1.90
N VAL A 131 -15.27 1.49 -2.13
CA VAL A 131 -15.21 2.14 -3.45
C VAL A 131 -14.73 1.17 -4.50
N VAL A 132 -13.61 0.47 -4.24
CA VAL A 132 -13.09 -0.54 -5.18
C VAL A 132 -14.10 -1.66 -5.44
N ALA A 133 -14.76 -2.16 -4.40
CA ALA A 133 -15.80 -3.19 -4.53
C ALA A 133 -16.99 -2.70 -5.38
N SER A 134 -17.43 -1.43 -5.17
CA SER A 134 -18.51 -0.84 -5.96
C SER A 134 -18.13 -0.66 -7.44
N LEU A 135 -16.91 -0.22 -7.73
CA LEU A 135 -16.37 -0.13 -9.10
C LEU A 135 -16.34 -1.50 -9.79
N LEU A 136 -16.03 -2.57 -9.06
CA LEU A 136 -16.05 -3.93 -9.56
C LEU A 136 -17.48 -4.46 -9.83
N GLY A 137 -18.53 -3.82 -9.27
CA GLY A 137 -19.93 -4.17 -9.52
C GLY A 137 -20.68 -4.68 -8.30
N PHE A 138 -20.08 -4.74 -7.12
CA PHE A 138 -20.81 -5.11 -5.89
C PHE A 138 -21.81 -4.03 -5.50
N THR A 139 -22.99 -4.46 -5.06
CA THR A 139 -23.98 -3.55 -4.46
C THR A 139 -23.44 -2.90 -3.18
N PRO A 140 -24.00 -1.75 -2.73
CA PRO A 140 -23.54 -1.10 -1.50
C PRO A 140 -23.58 -2.00 -0.24
N ALA A 141 -24.52 -2.94 -0.18
CA ALA A 141 -24.60 -3.92 0.91
C ALA A 141 -23.46 -4.94 0.84
N GLN A 142 -23.23 -5.51 -0.33
CA GLN A 142 -22.12 -6.44 -0.58
C GLN A 142 -20.76 -5.76 -0.39
N ALA A 143 -20.58 -4.52 -0.87
CA ALA A 143 -19.33 -3.77 -0.71
C ALA A 143 -18.94 -3.59 0.78
N ARG A 144 -19.92 -3.41 1.69
CA ARG A 144 -19.67 -3.41 3.14
C ARG A 144 -19.13 -4.76 3.62
N VAL A 145 -19.79 -5.86 3.24
CA VAL A 145 -19.33 -7.22 3.59
C VAL A 145 -17.93 -7.49 3.03
N ILE A 146 -17.69 -7.14 1.76
CA ILE A 146 -16.36 -7.28 1.14
C ILE A 146 -15.31 -6.50 1.92
N SER A 147 -15.62 -5.29 2.40
CA SER A 147 -14.66 -4.49 3.18
C SER A 147 -14.34 -5.11 4.55
N GLU A 148 -15.29 -5.77 5.19
CA GLU A 148 -15.08 -6.50 6.45
C GLU A 148 -14.22 -7.75 6.23
N LEU A 149 -14.59 -8.56 5.26
CA LEU A 149 -13.82 -9.74 4.88
C LEU A 149 -12.40 -9.38 4.42
N THR A 150 -12.23 -8.25 3.73
CA THR A 150 -10.91 -7.75 3.31
C THR A 150 -10.06 -7.37 4.53
N ALA A 151 -10.63 -6.79 5.57
CA ALA A 151 -9.92 -6.48 6.81
C ALA A 151 -9.37 -7.76 7.47
N ASP A 152 -10.19 -8.81 7.57
CA ASP A 152 -9.76 -10.11 8.09
C ASP A 152 -8.71 -10.77 7.18
N PHE A 153 -8.93 -10.74 5.86
CA PHE A 153 -7.97 -11.30 4.89
C PHE A 153 -6.62 -10.59 4.95
N ALA A 154 -6.59 -9.28 5.17
CA ALA A 154 -5.34 -8.49 5.22
C ALA A 154 -4.37 -8.99 6.29
N ALA A 155 -4.84 -9.70 7.33
CA ALA A 155 -4.00 -10.31 8.34
C ALA A 155 -2.98 -11.28 7.74
N CYS A 156 -3.31 -12.04 6.68
CA CYS A 156 -2.36 -12.96 6.03
C CYS A 156 -1.20 -12.24 5.32
N LEU A 157 -1.30 -10.94 5.10
CA LEU A 157 -0.25 -10.12 4.48
C LEU A 157 0.77 -9.59 5.49
N SER A 158 0.47 -9.71 6.79
CA SER A 158 1.32 -9.23 7.88
C SER A 158 2.02 -10.40 8.60
N PRO A 159 3.35 -10.36 8.74
CA PRO A 159 4.06 -11.36 9.54
C PRO A 159 3.90 -11.17 11.06
N LEU A 160 3.18 -10.14 11.51
CA LEU A 160 2.87 -9.89 12.92
C LEU A 160 1.56 -10.54 13.37
N SER A 161 0.81 -11.16 12.45
CA SER A 161 -0.47 -11.77 12.75
C SER A 161 -0.32 -13.06 13.54
N ASN A 162 -1.21 -13.24 14.53
CA ASN A 162 -1.30 -14.46 15.33
C ASN A 162 -2.18 -15.52 14.64
N ASP A 163 -2.21 -16.74 15.22
CA ASP A 163 -2.94 -17.86 14.64
C ASP A 163 -4.45 -17.61 14.51
N LEU A 164 -5.06 -16.88 15.44
CA LEU A 164 -6.49 -16.54 15.38
C LEU A 164 -6.78 -15.62 14.20
N GLN A 165 -5.92 -14.63 13.97
CA GLN A 165 -6.00 -13.72 12.84
C GLN A 165 -5.76 -14.46 11.51
N LEU A 166 -4.81 -15.37 11.46
CA LEU A 166 -4.56 -16.19 10.27
C LEU A 166 -5.73 -17.15 9.99
N ALA A 167 -6.33 -17.75 11.01
CA ALA A 167 -7.54 -18.55 10.86
C ALA A 167 -8.73 -17.73 10.33
N ALA A 168 -8.89 -16.49 10.81
CA ALA A 168 -9.89 -15.56 10.28
C ALA A 168 -9.60 -15.21 8.81
N ALA A 169 -8.34 -14.96 8.46
CA ALA A 169 -7.93 -14.67 7.09
C ALA A 169 -8.23 -15.84 6.11
N HIS A 170 -8.07 -17.08 6.54
CA HIS A 170 -8.43 -18.26 5.72
C HIS A 170 -9.94 -18.31 5.45
N ARG A 171 -10.79 -18.10 6.48
CA ARG A 171 -12.26 -18.05 6.33
C ARG A 171 -12.69 -16.88 5.44
N ALA A 172 -12.09 -15.71 5.64
CA ALA A 172 -12.38 -14.53 4.83
C ALA A 172 -11.99 -14.75 3.36
N ALA A 173 -10.84 -15.36 3.10
CA ALA A 173 -10.41 -15.70 1.73
C ALA A 173 -11.40 -16.63 1.03
N GLU A 174 -11.96 -17.63 1.73
CA GLU A 174 -12.96 -18.54 1.19
C GLU A 174 -14.24 -17.80 0.82
N GLN A 175 -14.74 -16.95 1.70
CA GLN A 175 -15.94 -16.15 1.47
C GLN A 175 -15.74 -15.13 0.34
N LEU A 176 -14.59 -14.42 0.33
CA LEU A 176 -14.26 -13.50 -0.76
C LEU A 176 -14.26 -14.21 -2.10
N ARG A 177 -13.66 -15.40 -2.19
CA ARG A 177 -13.68 -16.21 -3.43
C ARG A 177 -15.11 -16.48 -3.88
N GLY A 178 -16.00 -16.85 -2.96
CA GLY A 178 -17.42 -17.08 -3.27
C GLY A 178 -18.10 -15.85 -3.87
N TYR A 179 -17.97 -14.69 -3.24
CA TYR A 179 -18.52 -13.43 -3.75
C TYR A 179 -17.98 -13.05 -5.13
N PHE A 180 -16.68 -13.22 -5.36
CA PHE A 180 -16.08 -12.88 -6.65
C PHE A 180 -16.41 -13.88 -7.76
N ILE A 181 -16.61 -15.16 -7.44
CA ILE A 181 -17.10 -16.15 -8.40
C ILE A 181 -18.53 -15.77 -8.87
N GLU A 182 -19.41 -15.42 -7.92
CA GLU A 182 -20.76 -14.96 -8.25
C GLU A 182 -20.73 -13.68 -9.10
N LEU A 183 -19.90 -12.69 -8.71
CA LEU A 183 -19.75 -11.44 -9.45
C LEU A 183 -19.27 -11.67 -10.92
N LEU A 184 -18.37 -12.61 -11.13
CA LEU A 184 -17.86 -12.95 -12.46
C LEU A 184 -18.89 -13.63 -13.36
N SER A 185 -20.02 -14.13 -12.81
CA SER A 185 -21.09 -14.70 -13.61
C SER A 185 -21.91 -13.65 -14.38
N ASP A 186 -22.01 -12.43 -13.81
CA ASP A 186 -22.70 -11.28 -14.41
C ASP A 186 -21.90 -9.98 -14.17
N PRO A 187 -20.75 -9.81 -14.86
CA PRO A 187 -19.83 -8.70 -14.60
C PRO A 187 -20.35 -7.39 -15.17
N ASN A 188 -20.17 -6.29 -14.43
CA ASN A 188 -20.36 -4.95 -14.96
C ASN A 188 -19.33 -4.63 -16.08
N PRO A 189 -19.46 -3.51 -16.82
CA PRO A 189 -18.56 -3.19 -17.94
C PRO A 189 -17.07 -3.11 -17.53
N PHE A 190 -16.77 -2.58 -16.34
CA PHE A 190 -15.39 -2.48 -15.85
C PHE A 190 -14.77 -3.86 -15.57
N LEU A 191 -15.50 -4.73 -14.89
CA LEU A 191 -15.04 -6.09 -14.60
C LEU A 191 -15.01 -6.95 -15.88
N ALA A 192 -15.97 -6.74 -16.79
CA ALA A 192 -16.01 -7.42 -18.09
C ALA A 192 -14.77 -7.10 -18.94
N ASP A 193 -14.31 -5.84 -18.95
CA ASP A 193 -13.06 -5.45 -19.65
C ASP A 193 -11.84 -6.14 -19.04
N ILE A 194 -11.71 -6.17 -17.71
CA ILE A 194 -10.64 -6.92 -17.03
C ILE A 194 -10.68 -8.40 -17.42
N ARG A 195 -11.87 -9.02 -17.37
CA ARG A 195 -12.06 -10.44 -17.71
C ARG A 195 -11.70 -10.73 -19.16
N GLN A 196 -12.06 -9.87 -20.10
CA GLN A 196 -11.77 -10.04 -21.52
C GLN A 196 -10.26 -9.95 -21.82
N ARG A 197 -9.54 -9.08 -21.10
CA ARG A 197 -8.08 -8.91 -21.25
C ARG A 197 -7.29 -10.01 -20.59
N PHE A 198 -7.87 -10.71 -19.62
CA PHE A 198 -7.15 -11.72 -18.85
C PHE A 198 -7.08 -13.05 -19.62
N VAL A 199 -5.84 -13.54 -19.77
CA VAL A 199 -5.56 -14.85 -20.36
C VAL A 199 -4.85 -15.70 -19.31
N GLY A 200 -5.55 -16.67 -18.73
CA GLY A 200 -4.97 -17.52 -17.69
C GLY A 200 -6.01 -18.25 -16.87
N ASP A 201 -5.56 -18.81 -15.75
CA ASP A 201 -6.40 -19.54 -14.81
C ASP A 201 -7.37 -18.60 -14.08
N ALA A 202 -8.64 -18.98 -13.97
CA ALA A 202 -9.68 -18.22 -13.29
C ALA A 202 -9.32 -17.93 -11.81
N ASP A 203 -8.62 -18.83 -11.14
CA ASP A 203 -8.17 -18.63 -9.75
C ASP A 203 -7.14 -17.52 -9.63
N VAL A 204 -6.28 -17.33 -10.65
CA VAL A 204 -5.34 -16.20 -10.71
C VAL A 204 -6.10 -14.88 -10.87
N LEU A 205 -7.13 -14.84 -11.73
CA LEU A 205 -7.98 -13.66 -11.87
C LEU A 205 -8.66 -13.33 -10.53
N LEU A 206 -9.34 -14.31 -9.92
CA LEU A 206 -10.00 -14.15 -8.62
C LEU A 206 -9.06 -13.61 -7.55
N ALA A 207 -7.87 -14.20 -7.43
CA ALA A 207 -6.88 -13.75 -6.45
C ALA A 207 -6.49 -12.28 -6.67
N ASN A 208 -6.35 -11.84 -7.92
CA ASN A 208 -5.95 -10.46 -8.21
C ASN A 208 -7.11 -9.46 -8.05
N LEU A 209 -8.37 -9.86 -8.26
CA LEU A 209 -9.54 -9.05 -7.91
C LEU A 209 -9.66 -8.86 -6.38
N ILE A 210 -9.48 -9.92 -5.59
CA ILE A 210 -9.35 -9.84 -4.13
C ILE A 210 -8.14 -8.96 -3.76
N GLY A 211 -7.06 -9.07 -4.54
CA GLY A 211 -5.85 -8.26 -4.43
C GLY A 211 -6.11 -6.77 -4.57
N LEU A 212 -6.99 -6.33 -5.48
CA LEU A 212 -7.37 -4.92 -5.62
C LEU A 212 -7.99 -4.37 -4.32
N CYS A 213 -8.87 -5.13 -3.68
CA CYS A 213 -9.48 -4.77 -2.41
C CYS A 213 -8.44 -4.75 -1.27
N SER A 214 -7.68 -5.84 -1.10
CA SER A 214 -6.79 -6.01 0.06
C SER A 214 -5.58 -5.07 0.03
N GLN A 215 -5.08 -4.71 -1.14
CA GLN A 215 -3.97 -3.76 -1.28
C GLN A 215 -4.40 -2.30 -1.09
N THR A 216 -5.69 -2.01 -1.25
CA THR A 216 -6.26 -0.69 -0.99
C THR A 216 -6.42 -0.43 0.52
N TYR A 217 -6.66 -1.47 1.32
CA TYR A 217 -7.08 -1.39 2.72
C TYR A 217 -6.12 -0.56 3.60
N GLU A 218 -4.88 -0.98 3.75
CA GLU A 218 -3.92 -0.32 4.66
C GLU A 218 -3.18 0.86 4.01
N ALA A 219 -2.79 0.71 2.75
CA ALA A 219 -1.97 1.70 2.08
C ALA A 219 -2.71 3.04 1.89
N THR A 220 -4.01 2.98 1.52
CA THR A 220 -4.84 4.17 1.36
C THR A 220 -5.22 4.76 2.72
N ALA A 221 -5.53 3.91 3.72
CA ALA A 221 -5.78 4.37 5.08
C ALA A 221 -4.58 5.14 5.65
N GLY A 222 -3.37 4.63 5.45
CA GLY A 222 -2.15 5.31 5.89
C GLY A 222 -1.90 6.62 5.16
N LEU A 223 -2.23 6.71 3.86
CA LEU A 223 -2.09 7.94 3.09
C LEU A 223 -3.04 9.05 3.61
N ILE A 224 -4.31 8.71 3.83
CA ILE A 224 -5.31 9.63 4.39
C ILE A 224 -4.92 10.01 5.82
N GLY A 225 -4.55 9.04 6.66
CA GLY A 225 -4.17 9.28 8.03
C GLY A 225 -2.93 10.17 8.17
N ASN A 226 -1.89 9.94 7.35
CA ASN A 226 -0.69 10.79 7.36
C ASN A 226 -0.98 12.22 6.86
N ALA A 227 -1.98 12.40 5.98
CA ALA A 227 -2.45 13.74 5.61
C ALA A 227 -3.13 14.45 6.80
N LEU A 228 -3.96 13.75 7.58
CA LEU A 228 -4.56 14.29 8.80
C LEU A 228 -3.50 14.65 9.85
N VAL A 229 -2.48 13.82 10.03
CA VAL A 229 -1.32 14.11 10.90
C VAL A 229 -0.55 15.33 10.40
N ALA A 230 -0.36 15.48 9.09
CA ALA A 230 0.29 16.66 8.52
C ALA A 230 -0.52 17.94 8.79
N LEU A 231 -1.84 17.89 8.63
CA LEU A 231 -2.76 19.00 8.94
C LEU A 231 -2.81 19.33 10.43
N GLN A 232 -2.65 18.34 11.32
CA GLN A 232 -2.55 18.55 12.75
C GLN A 232 -1.24 19.29 13.12
N ARG A 233 -0.14 18.88 12.51
CA ARG A 233 1.19 19.46 12.79
C ARG A 233 1.38 20.85 12.17
N GLN A 234 0.72 21.10 11.05
CA GLN A 234 0.82 22.32 10.24
C GLN A 234 -0.59 22.74 9.77
N PRO A 235 -1.39 23.39 10.62
CA PRO A 235 -2.78 23.78 10.30
C PRO A 235 -2.91 24.68 9.09
N GLU A 236 -1.87 25.46 8.77
CA GLU A 236 -1.81 26.33 7.59
C GLU A 236 -1.91 25.56 6.26
N LEU A 237 -1.62 24.26 6.26
CA LEU A 237 -1.78 23.41 5.06
C LEU A 237 -3.25 23.23 4.63
N ARG A 238 -4.22 23.60 5.47
CA ARG A 238 -5.66 23.50 5.13
C ARG A 238 -6.06 24.36 3.93
N VAL A 239 -5.30 25.40 3.60
CA VAL A 239 -5.56 26.24 2.42
C VAL A 239 -5.04 25.63 1.11
N ALA A 240 -4.22 24.60 1.18
CA ALA A 240 -3.73 23.91 0.01
C ALA A 240 -4.81 23.02 -0.62
N SER A 241 -4.70 22.73 -1.91
CA SER A 241 -5.56 21.71 -2.51
C SER A 241 -5.26 20.33 -1.90
N VAL A 242 -6.29 19.52 -1.69
CA VAL A 242 -6.16 18.17 -1.14
C VAL A 242 -5.22 17.32 -2.00
N ASP A 243 -5.29 17.44 -3.33
CA ASP A 243 -4.39 16.71 -4.24
C ASP A 243 -2.92 17.09 -4.03
N SER A 244 -2.60 18.38 -3.87
CA SER A 244 -1.24 18.86 -3.62
C SER A 244 -0.72 18.41 -2.25
N LEU A 245 -1.59 18.45 -1.23
CA LEU A 245 -1.30 17.94 0.10
C LEU A 245 -0.95 16.45 0.06
N LEU A 246 -1.82 15.61 -0.51
CA LEU A 246 -1.60 14.17 -0.63
C LEU A 246 -0.37 13.83 -1.46
N ALA A 247 -0.12 14.59 -2.53
CA ALA A 247 1.08 14.42 -3.34
C ALA A 247 2.37 14.70 -2.55
N GLU A 248 2.38 15.65 -1.61
CA GLU A 248 3.54 15.87 -0.76
C GLU A 248 3.59 14.88 0.41
N VAL A 249 2.45 14.49 1.00
CA VAL A 249 2.38 13.46 2.05
C VAL A 249 2.98 12.15 1.58
N GLN A 250 2.63 11.66 0.38
CA GLN A 250 3.19 10.42 -0.16
C GLN A 250 4.71 10.46 -0.33
N ARG A 251 5.31 11.62 -0.51
CA ARG A 251 6.76 11.80 -0.53
C ARG A 251 7.34 11.96 0.86
N PHE A 252 6.75 12.84 1.66
CA PHE A 252 7.33 13.32 2.92
C PHE A 252 7.15 12.31 4.06
N ASP A 253 5.94 11.75 4.21
CA ASP A 253 5.64 10.75 5.24
C ASP A 253 4.74 9.63 4.66
N PRO A 254 5.30 8.79 3.77
CA PRO A 254 4.53 7.80 3.03
C PRO A 254 3.93 6.72 3.91
N SER A 255 2.74 6.24 3.55
CA SER A 255 2.09 5.10 4.22
C SER A 255 2.87 3.79 4.05
N VAL A 256 3.56 3.61 2.93
CA VAL A 256 4.44 2.46 2.70
C VAL A 256 5.88 2.92 2.83
N GLN A 257 6.52 2.55 3.93
CA GLN A 257 7.87 2.99 4.30
C GLN A 257 8.97 2.19 3.61
N ASN A 258 8.73 0.88 3.44
CA ASN A 258 9.71 -0.02 2.87
C ASN A 258 9.06 -1.20 2.14
N THR A 259 9.85 -1.90 1.37
CA THR A 259 9.53 -3.21 0.80
C THR A 259 10.75 -4.11 0.85
N ARG A 260 10.58 -5.40 0.55
CA ARG A 260 11.69 -6.36 0.50
C ARG A 260 11.93 -6.85 -0.92
N ARG A 261 13.19 -7.21 -1.18
CA ARG A 261 13.59 -7.98 -2.34
C ARG A 261 14.48 -9.13 -1.90
N PHE A 262 14.44 -10.20 -2.67
CA PHE A 262 15.18 -11.44 -2.44
C PHE A 262 16.03 -11.71 -3.68
N VAL A 263 17.33 -11.86 -3.49
CA VAL A 263 18.28 -12.11 -4.57
C VAL A 263 18.14 -13.56 -5.05
N ALA A 264 17.72 -13.74 -6.29
CA ALA A 264 17.50 -15.06 -6.88
C ALA A 264 18.81 -15.71 -7.38
N ASN A 265 19.67 -14.90 -8.02
CA ASN A 265 21.00 -15.29 -8.49
C ASN A 265 22.01 -14.25 -8.04
N SER A 266 23.26 -14.67 -7.76
CA SER A 266 24.34 -13.74 -7.39
C SER A 266 24.50 -12.66 -8.46
N CYS A 267 24.58 -11.40 -8.03
CA CYS A 267 24.61 -10.27 -8.93
C CYS A 267 25.37 -9.08 -8.31
N GLU A 268 25.59 -8.04 -9.09
CA GLU A 268 26.16 -6.79 -8.62
C GLU A 268 25.15 -5.66 -8.77
N ILE A 269 24.91 -4.92 -7.68
CA ILE A 269 24.01 -3.78 -7.66
C ILE A 269 24.73 -2.60 -7.00
N ASP A 270 24.82 -1.48 -7.71
CA ASP A 270 25.42 -0.24 -7.22
C ASP A 270 26.87 -0.43 -6.71
N GLY A 271 27.64 -1.31 -7.40
CA GLY A 271 29.01 -1.65 -7.03
C GLY A 271 29.13 -2.62 -5.85
N VAL A 272 28.02 -3.17 -5.37
CA VAL A 272 28.00 -4.15 -4.27
C VAL A 272 27.63 -5.53 -4.80
N ARG A 273 28.48 -6.53 -4.50
CA ARG A 273 28.19 -7.92 -4.81
C ARG A 273 27.21 -8.51 -3.81
N LEU A 274 26.14 -9.10 -4.32
CA LEU A 274 25.09 -9.77 -3.58
C LEU A 274 25.07 -11.26 -3.95
N GLU A 275 24.79 -12.12 -2.98
CA GLU A 275 24.73 -13.56 -3.20
C GLU A 275 23.27 -14.05 -3.28
N ALA A 276 23.06 -15.17 -3.98
CA ALA A 276 21.76 -15.82 -4.04
C ALA A 276 21.24 -16.15 -2.63
N GLY A 277 20.01 -15.74 -2.34
CA GLY A 277 19.38 -15.85 -1.02
C GLY A 277 19.50 -14.61 -0.15
N ASP A 278 20.31 -13.62 -0.52
CA ASP A 278 20.36 -12.34 0.19
C ASP A 278 18.99 -11.67 0.22
N VAL A 279 18.72 -11.02 1.34
CA VAL A 279 17.52 -10.22 1.54
C VAL A 279 17.87 -8.73 1.53
N ILE A 280 17.11 -7.94 0.80
CA ILE A 280 17.29 -6.49 0.71
C ILE A 280 16.06 -5.80 1.26
N LEU A 281 16.22 -5.00 2.31
CA LEU A 281 15.22 -4.04 2.79
C LEU A 281 15.35 -2.76 1.97
N VAL A 282 14.31 -2.43 1.21
CA VAL A 282 14.29 -1.27 0.31
C VAL A 282 13.53 -0.14 0.98
N LEU A 283 14.23 0.87 1.49
CA LEU A 283 13.66 1.99 2.24
C LEU A 283 13.12 3.07 1.31
N LEU A 284 11.87 2.92 0.88
CA LEU A 284 11.19 3.86 -0.03
C LEU A 284 11.09 5.26 0.57
N ALA A 285 10.72 5.33 1.86
CA ALA A 285 10.60 6.60 2.59
C ALA A 285 11.95 7.32 2.72
N SER A 286 13.03 6.59 2.90
CA SER A 286 14.39 7.13 2.91
C SER A 286 14.73 7.75 1.55
N ALA A 287 14.52 7.00 0.48
CA ALA A 287 14.79 7.45 -0.90
C ALA A 287 13.95 8.67 -1.30
N ASN A 288 12.70 8.77 -0.81
CA ASN A 288 11.85 9.93 -1.03
C ASN A 288 12.43 11.23 -0.44
N ARG A 289 13.22 11.11 0.60
CA ARG A 289 13.92 12.24 1.24
C ARG A 289 15.41 12.30 0.89
N ASP A 290 15.81 11.69 -0.21
CA ASP A 290 17.17 11.84 -0.73
C ASP A 290 17.32 13.21 -1.39
N PRO A 291 18.33 14.05 -0.97
CA PRO A 291 18.58 15.34 -1.58
C PRO A 291 19.00 15.25 -3.05
N ALA A 292 19.54 14.12 -3.49
CA ALA A 292 19.83 13.87 -4.91
C ALA A 292 18.56 13.72 -5.77
N LEU A 293 17.41 13.40 -5.14
CA LEU A 293 16.13 13.22 -5.82
C LEU A 293 15.20 14.43 -5.66
N ASN A 294 15.16 15.01 -4.46
CA ASN A 294 14.29 16.11 -4.09
C ASN A 294 15.07 17.20 -3.35
N GLY A 295 15.15 18.40 -3.91
CA GLY A 295 15.78 19.56 -3.23
C GLY A 295 15.04 19.89 -1.92
N ASN A 296 15.77 20.27 -0.86
CA ASN A 296 15.20 20.50 0.48
C ASN A 296 14.27 19.37 0.94
N PRO A 297 14.75 18.11 1.00
CA PRO A 297 13.89 16.93 1.12
C PRO A 297 13.13 16.87 2.45
N ASP A 298 13.67 17.49 3.51
CA ASP A 298 13.10 17.50 4.85
C ASP A 298 12.13 18.67 5.10
N ARG A 299 11.89 19.51 4.07
CA ARG A 299 10.86 20.54 4.10
C ARG A 299 9.59 20.02 3.42
N PHE A 300 8.44 20.15 4.12
CA PHE A 300 7.13 19.88 3.55
C PHE A 300 6.73 21.03 2.62
N MET A 301 6.49 20.73 1.34
CA MET A 301 6.19 21.74 0.31
C MET A 301 5.09 21.23 -0.61
N VAL A 302 3.87 21.77 -0.49
CA VAL A 302 2.70 21.37 -1.31
C VAL A 302 2.87 21.74 -2.78
N ASP A 303 3.66 22.75 -3.06
CA ASP A 303 3.99 23.28 -4.41
C ASP A 303 5.36 22.80 -4.91
N ARG A 304 5.91 21.74 -4.35
CA ARG A 304 7.24 21.21 -4.70
C ARG A 304 7.39 20.98 -6.22
N PRO A 305 8.34 21.66 -6.86
CA PRO A 305 8.64 21.41 -8.28
C PRO A 305 9.31 20.04 -8.46
N ASN A 306 9.02 19.37 -9.57
CA ASN A 306 9.64 18.10 -9.96
C ASN A 306 9.63 17.02 -8.85
N ARG A 307 8.54 16.96 -8.06
CA ARG A 307 8.37 15.99 -6.98
C ARG A 307 8.59 14.56 -7.48
N ARG A 308 9.44 13.82 -6.79
CA ARG A 308 9.72 12.40 -7.05
C ARG A 308 9.40 11.57 -5.81
N SER A 309 8.83 10.37 -6.02
CA SER A 309 8.48 9.46 -4.92
C SER A 309 8.56 8.01 -5.37
N PHE A 310 9.02 7.15 -4.46
CA PHE A 310 9.00 5.69 -4.61
C PHE A 310 7.85 5.03 -3.85
N THR A 311 6.93 5.77 -3.26
CA THR A 311 5.83 5.25 -2.41
C THR A 311 4.96 4.24 -3.14
N PHE A 312 4.71 4.46 -4.41
CA PHE A 312 4.00 3.52 -5.27
C PHE A 312 4.94 2.55 -6.02
N GLY A 313 6.19 2.43 -5.55
CA GLY A 313 7.20 1.61 -6.21
C GLY A 313 7.75 2.24 -7.49
N SER A 314 8.51 1.44 -8.23
CA SER A 314 9.11 1.81 -9.52
C SER A 314 9.31 0.57 -10.38
N GLY A 315 9.37 0.75 -11.71
CA GLY A 315 9.62 -0.33 -12.67
C GLY A 315 8.47 -1.33 -12.74
N ARG A 316 8.81 -2.61 -12.94
CA ARG A 316 7.82 -3.69 -13.20
C ARG A 316 6.79 -3.89 -12.10
N HIS A 317 7.13 -3.56 -10.84
CA HIS A 317 6.24 -3.65 -9.68
C HIS A 317 5.68 -2.29 -9.23
N GLN A 318 5.76 -1.25 -10.06
CA GLN A 318 5.06 0.00 -9.78
C GLN A 318 3.57 -0.27 -9.60
N CYS A 319 2.94 0.42 -8.64
CA CYS A 319 1.51 0.23 -8.35
C CYS A 319 0.64 0.55 -9.57
N PRO A 320 -0.14 -0.40 -10.09
CA PRO A 320 -1.03 -0.15 -11.23
C PRO A 320 -2.24 0.71 -10.82
N GLY A 321 -2.63 0.68 -9.54
CA GLY A 321 -3.76 1.44 -8.98
C GLY A 321 -3.38 2.80 -8.40
N GLN A 322 -2.20 3.36 -8.69
CA GLN A 322 -1.74 4.61 -8.10
C GLN A 322 -2.75 5.76 -8.29
N MET A 323 -3.25 5.94 -9.51
CA MET A 323 -4.22 7.01 -9.81
C MET A 323 -5.51 6.81 -9.02
N LEU A 324 -6.05 5.59 -9.01
CA LEU A 324 -7.26 5.26 -8.26
C LEU A 324 -7.06 5.48 -6.74
N ALA A 325 -5.95 5.02 -6.17
CA ALA A 325 -5.65 5.20 -4.75
C ALA A 325 -5.56 6.69 -4.37
N MET A 326 -4.93 7.52 -5.19
CA MET A 326 -4.84 8.97 -4.99
C MET A 326 -6.22 9.63 -5.10
N THR A 327 -7.05 9.23 -6.08
CA THR A 327 -8.40 9.76 -6.26
C THR A 327 -9.30 9.39 -5.07
N ILE A 328 -9.27 8.14 -4.62
CA ILE A 328 -10.03 7.70 -3.44
C ILE A 328 -9.57 8.47 -2.19
N ALA A 329 -8.26 8.60 -1.99
CA ALA A 329 -7.72 9.33 -0.84
C ALA A 329 -8.12 10.81 -0.87
N SER A 330 -8.08 11.44 -2.05
CA SER A 330 -8.47 12.83 -2.25
C SER A 330 -9.95 13.05 -1.94
N ALA A 331 -10.83 12.26 -2.53
CA ALA A 331 -12.27 12.35 -2.28
C ALA A 331 -12.59 12.10 -0.80
N THR A 332 -11.98 11.06 -0.19
CA THR A 332 -12.21 10.72 1.22
C THR A 332 -11.74 11.83 2.16
N LEU A 333 -10.54 12.37 1.94
CA LEU A 333 -10.01 13.47 2.76
C LEU A 333 -10.86 14.72 2.61
N THR A 334 -11.32 15.04 1.40
CA THR A 334 -12.24 16.16 1.14
C THR A 334 -13.53 16.00 1.95
N GLU A 335 -14.14 14.83 1.96
CA GLU A 335 -15.36 14.56 2.75
C GLU A 335 -15.10 14.63 4.27
N ILE A 336 -13.95 14.13 4.75
CA ILE A 336 -13.56 14.25 6.15
C ILE A 336 -13.44 15.72 6.56
N LEU A 337 -12.75 16.53 5.77
CA LEU A 337 -12.53 17.95 6.06
C LEU A 337 -13.81 18.79 5.95
N ALA A 338 -14.76 18.41 5.08
CA ALA A 338 -16.06 19.08 4.94
C ALA A 338 -17.01 18.84 6.13
N ARG A 339 -16.71 17.86 7.01
CA ARG A 339 -17.56 17.48 8.16
C ARG A 339 -17.08 18.04 9.50
N ASP A 340 -16.27 19.09 9.49
CA ASP A 340 -15.71 19.75 10.69
C ASP A 340 -14.96 18.81 11.64
N ILE A 341 -14.42 17.72 11.12
CA ILE A 341 -13.48 16.90 11.88
C ILE A 341 -12.20 17.72 12.05
N ASP A 342 -11.93 18.12 13.31
CA ASP A 342 -10.70 18.84 13.64
C ASP A 342 -9.56 17.84 13.97
N PRO A 343 -8.56 17.67 13.08
CA PRO A 343 -7.43 16.80 13.38
C PRO A 343 -6.69 17.18 14.65
N GLY A 344 -6.73 18.48 15.04
CA GLY A 344 -6.10 18.98 16.26
C GLY A 344 -6.68 18.40 17.57
N ARG A 345 -7.90 17.86 17.52
CA ARG A 345 -8.57 17.23 18.66
C ARG A 345 -8.40 15.72 18.75
N LEU A 346 -7.65 15.12 17.82
CA LEU A 346 -7.46 13.68 17.76
C LEU A 346 -6.10 13.32 18.36
N ALA A 347 -6.09 12.40 19.32
CA ALA A 347 -4.89 11.66 19.68
C ALA A 347 -4.65 10.57 18.63
N TRP A 348 -3.41 10.24 18.37
CA TRP A 348 -3.08 9.17 17.44
C TRP A 348 -1.76 8.47 17.79
N HIS A 349 -1.62 7.25 17.31
CA HIS A 349 -0.39 6.46 17.34
C HIS A 349 -0.25 5.67 16.06
N TYR A 350 0.95 5.26 15.70
CA TYR A 350 1.12 4.37 14.55
C TYR A 350 0.77 2.93 14.91
N ARG A 351 -0.07 2.29 14.10
CA ARG A 351 -0.34 0.86 14.19
C ARG A 351 0.98 0.09 14.04
N PRO A 352 1.23 -0.97 14.86
CA PRO A 352 2.40 -1.84 14.67
C PRO A 352 2.45 -2.43 13.26
N SER A 353 3.54 -2.19 12.55
CA SER A 353 3.76 -2.68 11.19
C SER A 353 5.25 -2.75 10.90
N LEU A 354 5.69 -3.71 10.07
CA LEU A 354 7.08 -3.82 9.63
C LEU A 354 7.40 -2.96 8.40
N ASN A 355 6.36 -2.48 7.70
CA ASN A 355 6.54 -1.73 6.45
C ASN A 355 5.55 -0.58 6.27
N GLY A 356 4.49 -0.53 7.06
CA GLY A 356 3.45 0.49 7.00
C GLY A 356 3.63 1.57 8.07
N ARG A 357 3.16 2.78 7.75
CA ARG A 357 3.09 3.92 8.65
C ARG A 357 1.66 4.43 8.63
N ILE A 358 0.83 3.88 9.53
CA ILE A 358 -0.62 4.02 9.47
C ILE A 358 -1.10 4.57 10.81
N PRO A 359 -1.52 5.86 10.87
CA PRO A 359 -2.07 6.45 12.09
C PRO A 359 -3.40 5.80 12.46
N MET A 360 -3.55 5.48 13.73
CA MET A 360 -4.79 5.10 14.37
C MET A 360 -5.23 6.25 15.27
N PHE A 361 -6.41 6.78 15.01
CA PHE A 361 -6.95 7.91 15.74
C PHE A 361 -7.85 7.47 16.88
N SER A 362 -7.82 8.24 17.95
CA SER A 362 -8.73 8.16 19.10
C SER A 362 -9.10 9.57 19.55
N GLU A 363 -10.22 9.70 20.25
CA GLU A 363 -10.57 10.96 20.87
C GLU A 363 -9.56 11.32 21.97
N MET A 364 -9.20 12.58 22.08
CA MET A 364 -8.40 13.04 23.21
C MET A 364 -9.25 12.90 24.48
N GLN A 365 -8.73 12.22 25.49
CA GLN A 365 -9.32 12.26 26.82
C GLN A 365 -9.24 13.70 27.34
N THR A 366 -10.40 14.28 27.60
CA THR A 366 -10.56 15.61 28.23
C THR A 366 -10.07 15.60 29.66
#